data_05128049b2b21186ca45b6f87036ee67
#
_entry.id   05128049b2b21186ca45b6f87036ee67
#
_cell.length_a   1.000
_cell.length_b   1.000
_cell.length_c   1.000
_cell.angle_alpha   90.00
_cell.angle_beta   90.00
_cell.angle_gamma   90.00
#
_symmetry.space_group_name_H-M   'P 1'
#
loop_
_entity.id
_entity.type
_entity.pdbx_description
1 polymer ?
#
loop_
_entity_poly.entity_id
_entity_poly.type
_entity_poly.pdbx_seq_one_letter_code
_entity_poly.pdbx_strand_id
1 'polypeptide(L)'
;EYLLTYSTSGSITVFNSWTGEDKGASTVDLFSKLSQDGIPAADGDPYKALFAKVGNCYSIYITGIGYIGCESNENTISKSSSAPSSTDTKYLWTPTFKDGIWLTNASCSRRIQWNSSANIFRCYTGSQKELTLYRRTKASDGTNPAPDPDPTPDPTPDPTPDPTPDP
;
A
#
# COMPACT_ATOMS: atom_id res chain seq x y z
N GLU A 1 5.24 -3.59 -2.90
CA GLU A 1 6.03 -2.52 -2.31
C GLU A 1 5.25 -1.21 -2.36
N TYR A 2 5.29 -0.44 -1.29
CA TYR A 2 4.54 0.81 -1.12
C TYR A 2 5.37 1.81 -0.33
N LEU A 3 5.00 3.09 -0.42
CA LEU A 3 5.34 4.09 0.61
C LEU A 3 4.15 4.19 1.55
N LEU A 4 4.40 4.10 2.84
CA LEU A 4 3.39 4.33 3.89
C LEU A 4 3.50 5.78 4.32
N THR A 5 2.46 6.59 4.03
CA THR A 5 2.54 8.04 4.14
C THR A 5 1.30 8.64 4.79
N TYR A 6 1.43 9.88 5.23
CA TYR A 6 0.34 10.82 5.34
C TYR A 6 0.53 11.93 4.31
N SER A 7 -0.49 12.20 3.52
CA SER A 7 -0.40 13.15 2.40
C SER A 7 -1.45 14.25 2.52
N THR A 8 -1.04 15.46 2.17
CA THR A 8 -1.88 16.65 2.03
C THR A 8 -1.65 17.27 0.65
N SER A 9 -2.31 18.38 0.35
CA SER A 9 -2.09 19.14 -0.90
C SER A 9 -0.68 19.74 -1.02
N GLY A 10 0.11 19.75 0.02
CA GLY A 10 1.45 20.35 0.05
C GLY A 10 2.52 19.54 0.76
N SER A 11 2.24 18.30 1.17
CA SER A 11 3.20 17.46 1.88
C SER A 11 2.92 15.98 1.68
N ILE A 12 3.98 15.18 1.53
CA ILE A 12 3.97 13.71 1.57
C ILE A 12 4.93 13.26 2.65
N THR A 13 4.41 13.11 3.86
CA THR A 13 5.15 12.67 5.05
C THR A 13 5.27 11.16 5.06
N VAL A 14 6.48 10.63 4.99
CA VAL A 14 6.74 9.18 4.88
C VAL A 14 7.03 8.58 6.24
N PHE A 15 6.49 7.39 6.53
CA PHE A 15 6.89 6.62 7.70
C PHE A 15 8.24 5.95 7.41
N ASN A 16 9.34 6.62 7.75
CA ASN A 16 10.70 6.18 7.43
C ASN A 16 11.66 6.26 8.61
N SER A 17 11.20 6.65 9.78
CA SER A 17 12.02 6.86 10.96
C SER A 17 11.31 6.40 12.23
N TRP A 18 12.04 6.34 13.33
CA TRP A 18 11.54 5.96 14.64
C TRP A 18 11.97 6.96 15.68
N THR A 19 11.07 7.36 16.58
CA THR A 19 11.38 8.28 17.67
C THR A 19 10.83 7.76 18.99
N GLY A 20 11.62 7.87 20.05
CA GLY A 20 11.30 7.24 21.33
C GLY A 20 11.23 5.72 21.22
N GLU A 21 10.46 5.08 22.08
CA GLU A 21 10.35 3.62 22.15
C GLU A 21 9.16 3.08 21.32
N ASP A 22 8.17 3.91 21.02
CA ASP A 22 6.83 3.50 20.60
C ASP A 22 6.19 4.36 19.49
N LYS A 23 7.00 5.12 18.75
CA LYS A 23 6.50 6.08 17.75
C LYS A 23 7.22 5.95 16.43
N GLY A 24 6.44 5.83 15.36
CA GLY A 24 6.94 6.07 14.01
C GLY A 24 7.05 7.57 13.74
N ALA A 25 8.04 7.95 12.97
CA ALA A 25 8.32 9.33 12.62
C ALA A 25 8.62 9.48 11.13
N SER A 26 8.72 10.73 10.69
CA SER A 26 9.19 11.09 9.37
C SER A 26 10.38 12.03 9.47
N THR A 27 11.37 11.80 8.62
CA THR A 27 12.50 12.72 8.37
C THR A 27 12.50 13.22 6.93
N VAL A 28 11.50 12.84 6.14
CA VAL A 28 11.45 13.08 4.70
C VAL A 28 10.06 13.55 4.30
N ASP A 29 10.03 14.59 3.46
CA ASP A 29 8.86 15.01 2.70
C ASP A 29 9.15 14.81 1.21
N LEU A 30 8.33 13.99 0.55
CA LEU A 30 8.48 13.67 -0.88
C LEU A 30 7.55 14.48 -1.78
N PHE A 31 6.88 15.52 -1.29
CA PHE A 31 5.93 16.29 -2.10
C PHE A 31 6.60 16.93 -3.33
N SER A 32 7.81 17.47 -3.16
CA SER A 32 8.58 18.08 -4.27
C SER A 32 9.05 17.07 -5.31
N LYS A 33 8.95 15.76 -5.03
CA LYS A 33 9.32 14.66 -5.92
C LYS A 33 8.10 14.07 -6.65
N LEU A 34 6.88 14.48 -6.26
CA LEU A 34 5.66 13.99 -6.89
C LEU A 34 5.48 14.66 -8.26
N SER A 35 5.26 13.84 -9.28
CA SER A 35 4.89 14.24 -10.64
C SER A 35 3.57 13.57 -11.05
N GLN A 36 3.11 13.79 -12.29
CA GLN A 36 1.97 13.07 -12.86
C GLN A 36 2.22 11.55 -12.93
N ASP A 37 3.48 11.14 -13.08
CA ASP A 37 3.89 9.73 -13.15
C ASP A 37 4.15 9.11 -11.75
N GLY A 38 3.98 9.90 -10.68
CA GLY A 38 4.21 9.49 -9.31
C GLY A 38 5.55 9.95 -8.75
N ILE A 39 6.04 9.25 -7.72
CA ILE A 39 7.33 9.50 -7.08
C ILE A 39 8.37 8.58 -7.73
N PRO A 40 9.50 9.12 -8.24
CA PRO A 40 10.56 8.31 -8.83
C PRO A 40 11.07 7.22 -7.87
N ALA A 41 11.37 6.02 -8.39
CA ALA A 41 11.84 4.90 -7.56
C ALA A 41 13.11 5.24 -6.77
N ALA A 42 14.03 6.00 -7.36
CA ALA A 42 15.26 6.44 -6.70
C ALA A 42 15.00 7.28 -5.44
N ASP A 43 13.91 8.06 -5.43
CA ASP A 43 13.51 8.90 -4.29
C ASP A 43 12.66 8.12 -3.27
N GLY A 44 11.87 7.14 -3.71
CA GLY A 44 10.95 6.38 -2.86
C GLY A 44 11.50 5.08 -2.30
N ASP A 45 12.33 4.34 -3.05
CA ASP A 45 12.81 3.01 -2.67
C ASP A 45 13.55 2.93 -1.32
N PRO A 46 14.34 3.97 -0.90
CA PRO A 46 14.95 3.95 0.42
C PRO A 46 13.96 3.87 1.59
N TYR A 47 12.69 4.22 1.35
CA TYR A 47 11.66 4.36 2.39
C TYR A 47 10.50 3.38 2.22
N LYS A 48 10.67 2.37 1.39
CA LYS A 48 9.60 1.44 1.05
C LYS A 48 9.13 0.60 2.23
N ALA A 49 7.83 0.36 2.25
CA ALA A 49 7.17 -0.62 3.08
C ALA A 49 6.83 -1.87 2.25
N LEU A 50 7.20 -3.03 2.76
CA LEU A 50 6.93 -4.33 2.14
C LEU A 50 5.73 -4.96 2.83
N PHE A 51 4.69 -5.23 2.06
CA PHE A 51 3.50 -5.95 2.54
C PHE A 51 3.62 -7.41 2.10
N ALA A 52 3.67 -8.32 3.05
CA ALA A 52 3.68 -9.76 2.80
C ALA A 52 2.43 -10.41 3.38
N LYS A 53 1.79 -11.29 2.61
CA LYS A 53 0.58 -12.01 3.06
C LYS A 53 0.97 -13.07 4.09
N VAL A 54 0.26 -13.09 5.22
CA VAL A 54 0.41 -14.07 6.31
C VAL A 54 -0.98 -14.54 6.70
N GLY A 55 -1.39 -15.71 6.24
CA GLY A 55 -2.77 -16.16 6.36
C GLY A 55 -3.76 -15.23 5.66
N ASN A 56 -4.74 -14.70 6.40
CA ASN A 56 -5.72 -13.73 5.91
C ASN A 56 -5.33 -12.26 6.16
N CYS A 57 -4.18 -12.03 6.77
CA CYS A 57 -3.64 -10.72 7.10
C CYS A 57 -2.37 -10.41 6.32
N TYR A 58 -1.75 -9.28 6.63
CA TYR A 58 -0.47 -8.84 6.06
C TYR A 58 0.49 -8.44 7.17
N SER A 59 1.74 -8.82 7.04
CA SER A 59 2.84 -8.17 7.76
C SER A 59 3.30 -6.93 6.99
N ILE A 60 3.80 -5.94 7.71
CA ILE A 60 4.33 -4.70 7.12
C ILE A 60 5.75 -4.52 7.64
N TYR A 61 6.72 -4.60 6.73
CA TYR A 61 8.12 -4.32 7.02
C TYR A 61 8.49 -2.95 6.44
N ILE A 62 8.98 -2.04 7.28
CA ILE A 62 9.48 -0.74 6.83
C ILE A 62 11.00 -0.80 6.75
N THR A 63 11.55 -0.42 5.61
CA THR A 63 12.99 -0.41 5.35
C THR A 63 13.71 0.41 6.42
N GLY A 64 14.74 -0.16 7.03
CA GLY A 64 15.51 0.47 8.10
C GLY A 64 14.86 0.45 9.49
N ILE A 65 13.60 -0.02 9.62
CA ILE A 65 12.87 -0.07 10.89
C ILE A 65 12.59 -1.51 11.33
N GLY A 66 12.02 -2.33 10.44
CA GLY A 66 11.57 -3.68 10.74
C GLY A 66 10.06 -3.86 10.58
N TYR A 67 9.54 -4.98 11.08
CA TYR A 67 8.11 -5.28 11.11
C TYR A 67 7.42 -4.42 12.16
N ILE A 68 6.34 -3.75 11.77
CA ILE A 68 5.58 -2.90 12.67
C ILE A 68 4.36 -3.61 13.23
N GLY A 69 4.06 -3.36 14.49
CA GLY A 69 2.96 -3.94 15.24
C GLY A 69 2.21 -2.93 16.11
N CYS A 70 1.20 -3.39 16.81
CA CYS A 70 0.38 -2.56 17.68
C CYS A 70 0.20 -3.21 19.06
N GLU A 71 0.37 -2.43 20.13
CA GLU A 71 -0.01 -2.87 21.47
C GLU A 71 -1.53 -2.71 21.69
N SER A 72 -2.14 -3.68 22.37
CA SER A 72 -3.60 -3.78 22.45
C SER A 72 -4.29 -2.65 23.20
N ASN A 73 -3.66 -2.08 24.20
CA ASN A 73 -4.31 -1.17 25.15
C ASN A 73 -3.80 0.27 25.09
N GLU A 74 -2.82 0.57 24.23
CA GLU A 74 -2.17 1.87 24.18
C GLU A 74 -2.08 2.42 22.76
N ASN A 75 -1.94 3.74 22.64
CA ASN A 75 -1.66 4.40 21.37
C ASN A 75 -0.18 4.23 21.00
N THR A 76 0.33 3.02 21.05
CA THR A 76 1.73 2.69 20.77
C THR A 76 1.85 1.95 19.46
N ILE A 77 3.01 2.04 18.84
CA ILE A 77 3.42 1.19 17.74
C ILE A 77 4.69 0.46 18.16
N SER A 78 4.80 -0.80 17.85
CA SER A 78 5.96 -1.63 18.18
C SER A 78 6.67 -2.08 16.93
N LYS A 79 7.93 -2.51 17.07
CA LYS A 79 8.72 -3.05 15.96
C LYS A 79 9.37 -4.38 16.32
N SER A 80 9.65 -5.18 15.31
CA SER A 80 10.37 -6.46 15.42
C SER A 80 11.34 -6.61 14.25
N SER A 81 12.50 -7.19 14.49
CA SER A 81 13.42 -7.59 13.43
C SER A 81 13.04 -8.92 12.79
N SER A 82 12.24 -9.74 13.47
CA SER A 82 11.82 -11.05 13.02
C SER A 82 10.49 -10.98 12.26
N ALA A 83 10.39 -11.72 11.15
CA ALA A 83 9.14 -11.85 10.41
C ALA A 83 8.07 -12.53 11.28
N PRO A 84 6.86 -11.98 11.36
CA PRO A 84 5.79 -12.59 12.14
C PRO A 84 5.24 -13.85 11.47
N SER A 85 4.89 -14.83 12.30
CA SER A 85 4.07 -15.98 11.92
C SER A 85 2.57 -15.60 11.94
N SER A 86 1.72 -16.53 11.52
CA SER A 86 0.25 -16.33 11.57
C SER A 86 -0.33 -16.21 12.98
N THR A 87 0.42 -16.60 14.01
CA THR A 87 0.04 -16.48 15.41
C THR A 87 0.49 -15.17 16.06
N ASP A 88 1.41 -14.43 15.43
CA ASP A 88 1.92 -13.16 15.93
C ASP A 88 1.00 -11.99 15.53
N THR A 89 -0.27 -12.08 15.89
CA THR A 89 -1.33 -11.15 15.47
C THR A 89 -1.04 -9.68 15.77
N LYS A 90 -0.19 -9.41 16.77
CA LYS A 90 0.33 -8.08 17.09
C LYS A 90 1.00 -7.39 15.89
N TYR A 91 1.68 -8.13 15.01
CA TYR A 91 2.39 -7.62 13.83
C TYR A 91 1.66 -7.87 12.52
N LEU A 92 0.37 -8.23 12.61
CA LEU A 92 -0.45 -8.50 11.44
C LEU A 92 -1.55 -7.45 11.28
N TRP A 93 -1.86 -7.14 10.02
CA TRP A 93 -2.73 -6.05 9.63
C TRP A 93 -3.73 -6.48 8.58
N THR A 94 -4.94 -5.95 8.70
CA THR A 94 -6.00 -6.09 7.68
C THR A 94 -6.18 -4.73 7.00
N PRO A 95 -5.83 -4.59 5.70
CA PRO A 95 -6.05 -3.36 4.96
C PRO A 95 -7.52 -3.24 4.56
N THR A 96 -8.07 -2.04 4.68
CA THR A 96 -9.38 -1.66 4.15
C THR A 96 -9.25 -0.30 3.48
N PHE A 97 -9.85 -0.14 2.30
CA PHE A 97 -9.81 1.09 1.54
C PHE A 97 -11.13 1.83 1.73
N LYS A 98 -11.05 2.98 2.40
CA LYS A 98 -12.19 3.86 2.66
C LYS A 98 -11.64 5.24 3.01
N ASP A 99 -11.88 6.26 2.21
CA ASP A 99 -11.37 7.63 2.43
C ASP A 99 -9.87 7.70 2.80
N GLY A 100 -9.07 6.81 2.21
CA GLY A 100 -7.68 6.52 2.55
C GLY A 100 -7.47 5.03 2.78
N ILE A 101 -6.36 4.66 3.41
CA ILE A 101 -6.11 3.28 3.81
C ILE A 101 -6.22 3.11 5.32
N TRP A 102 -7.01 2.14 5.71
CA TRP A 102 -7.12 1.67 7.08
C TRP A 102 -6.31 0.40 7.26
N LEU A 103 -5.23 0.47 8.01
CA LEU A 103 -4.42 -0.68 8.40
C LEU A 103 -4.82 -1.06 9.83
N THR A 104 -5.83 -1.92 9.96
CA THR A 104 -6.36 -2.37 11.25
C THR A 104 -5.53 -3.54 11.75
N ASN A 105 -5.07 -3.46 12.99
CA ASN A 105 -4.27 -4.52 13.60
C ASN A 105 -5.12 -5.76 13.91
N ALA A 106 -4.58 -6.94 13.67
CA ALA A 106 -5.30 -8.20 13.84
C ALA A 106 -5.50 -8.61 15.31
N SER A 107 -4.71 -8.07 16.25
CA SER A 107 -4.86 -8.37 17.68
C SER A 107 -5.78 -7.38 18.41
N CYS A 108 -6.01 -6.21 17.81
CA CYS A 108 -6.82 -5.14 18.40
C CYS A 108 -7.49 -4.30 17.31
N SER A 109 -8.49 -3.51 17.63
CA SER A 109 -9.20 -2.67 16.66
C SER A 109 -8.48 -1.36 16.35
N ARG A 110 -7.22 -1.23 16.68
CA ARG A 110 -6.43 -0.01 16.44
C ARG A 110 -5.88 0.00 15.02
N ARG A 111 -5.70 1.20 14.49
CA ARG A 111 -5.18 1.46 13.15
C ARG A 111 -3.92 2.31 13.22
N ILE A 112 -2.99 2.12 12.30
CA ILE A 112 -1.89 3.07 12.13
C ILE A 112 -2.48 4.35 11.54
N GLN A 113 -2.22 5.47 12.22
CA GLN A 113 -2.69 6.80 11.80
C GLN A 113 -1.61 7.84 12.04
N TRP A 114 -1.70 8.97 11.36
CA TRP A 114 -0.87 10.14 11.55
C TRP A 114 -1.48 11.09 12.56
N ASN A 115 -0.74 11.44 13.60
CA ASN A 115 -1.10 12.48 14.55
C ASN A 115 -0.43 13.80 14.14
N SER A 116 -1.19 14.71 13.55
CA SER A 116 -0.68 15.98 13.05
C SER A 116 -0.20 16.93 14.16
N SER A 117 -0.75 16.83 15.36
CA SER A 117 -0.35 17.67 16.48
C SER A 117 1.00 17.28 17.08
N ALA A 118 1.34 15.99 17.02
CA ALA A 118 2.58 15.44 17.54
C ALA A 118 3.60 15.12 16.44
N ASN A 119 3.22 15.17 15.17
CA ASN A 119 4.02 14.80 14.00
C ASN A 119 4.59 13.37 14.11
N ILE A 120 3.72 12.41 14.43
CA ILE A 120 4.10 11.00 14.63
C ILE A 120 3.08 10.04 14.02
N PHE A 121 3.56 8.84 13.67
CA PHE A 121 2.73 7.66 13.37
C PHE A 121 2.57 6.81 14.62
N ARG A 122 1.36 6.48 14.97
CA ARG A 122 1.02 5.56 16.08
C ARG A 122 -0.28 4.80 15.79
N CYS A 123 -0.60 3.85 16.67
CA CYS A 123 -1.87 3.13 16.61
C CYS A 123 -2.93 3.87 17.41
N TYR A 124 -4.08 4.14 16.76
CA TYR A 124 -5.22 4.82 17.38
C TYR A 124 -6.53 4.09 17.09
N THR A 125 -7.56 4.39 17.88
CA THR A 125 -8.91 3.82 17.69
C THR A 125 -9.77 4.57 16.67
N GLY A 126 -9.26 5.66 16.06
CA GLY A 126 -9.95 6.28 14.93
C GLY A 126 -10.13 7.79 14.93
N SER A 127 -9.41 8.54 15.77
CA SER A 127 -9.55 10.01 15.87
C SER A 127 -8.44 10.81 15.17
N GLN A 128 -7.51 10.12 14.51
CA GLN A 128 -6.37 10.74 13.84
C GLN A 128 -6.51 10.67 12.31
N LYS A 129 -5.48 11.10 11.58
CA LYS A 129 -5.51 11.17 10.11
C LYS A 129 -5.18 9.80 9.50
N GLU A 130 -5.98 9.39 8.53
CA GLU A 130 -5.77 8.16 7.78
C GLU A 130 -4.54 8.28 6.87
N LEU A 131 -3.99 7.12 6.52
CA LEU A 131 -2.78 7.04 5.72
C LEU A 131 -3.09 7.00 4.22
N THR A 132 -2.09 7.28 3.43
CA THR A 132 -2.06 7.10 1.98
C THR A 132 -0.97 6.10 1.63
N LEU A 133 -1.25 5.21 0.68
CA LEU A 133 -0.24 4.32 0.10
C LEU A 133 0.09 4.75 -1.32
N TYR A 134 1.37 5.00 -1.58
CA TYR A 134 1.88 5.10 -2.95
C TYR A 134 2.45 3.74 -3.34
N ARG A 135 1.86 3.11 -4.34
CA ARG A 135 2.32 1.83 -4.85
C ARG A 135 3.57 2.02 -5.71
N ARG A 136 4.58 1.18 -5.52
CA ARG A 136 5.67 1.07 -6.47
C ARG A 136 5.14 0.47 -7.77
N THR A 137 5.19 1.23 -8.84
CA THR A 137 5.03 0.68 -10.19
C THR A 137 6.35 0.04 -10.60
N LYS A 138 6.31 -1.07 -11.35
CA LYS A 138 7.52 -1.51 -12.05
C LYS A 138 7.95 -0.34 -12.93
N ALA A 139 9.26 -0.01 -12.93
CA ALA A 139 9.80 0.82 -13.98
C ALA A 139 9.36 0.17 -15.30
N SER A 140 8.65 0.90 -16.14
CA SER A 140 8.47 0.47 -17.51
C SER A 140 9.88 0.40 -18.08
N ASP A 141 10.32 -0.76 -18.50
CA ASP A 141 11.59 -0.99 -19.18
C ASP A 141 11.56 -0.39 -20.61
N GLY A 142 10.94 0.79 -20.76
CA GLY A 142 10.93 1.55 -22.02
C GLY A 142 10.26 0.86 -23.21
N THR A 143 9.83 -0.37 -23.04
CA THR A 143 8.96 -1.08 -23.97
C THR A 143 7.52 -0.84 -23.54
N ASN A 144 6.95 0.25 -24.05
CA ASN A 144 5.49 0.34 -24.11
C ASN A 144 5.03 -0.94 -24.82
N PRO A 145 4.27 -1.87 -24.18
CA PRO A 145 3.72 -2.99 -24.93
C PRO A 145 2.95 -2.38 -26.08
N ALA A 146 3.31 -2.77 -27.31
CA ALA A 146 2.54 -2.39 -28.48
C ALA A 146 1.07 -2.64 -28.14
N PRO A 147 0.16 -1.72 -28.48
CA PRO A 147 -1.26 -1.95 -28.23
C PRO A 147 -1.60 -3.33 -28.79
N ASP A 148 -2.24 -4.13 -27.94
CA ASP A 148 -2.70 -5.48 -28.28
C ASP A 148 -3.39 -5.37 -29.65
N PRO A 149 -2.97 -6.12 -30.68
CA PRO A 149 -3.58 -6.00 -31.97
C PRO A 149 -5.08 -6.24 -31.80
N ASP A 150 -5.85 -5.27 -32.25
CA ASP A 150 -7.32 -5.29 -32.25
C ASP A 150 -7.77 -6.68 -32.66
N PRO A 151 -8.62 -7.38 -31.89
CA PRO A 151 -9.01 -8.74 -32.21
C PRO A 151 -9.55 -8.74 -33.65
N THR A 152 -8.89 -9.51 -34.50
CA THR A 152 -9.31 -9.71 -35.89
C THR A 152 -10.80 -10.04 -35.86
N PRO A 153 -11.66 -9.31 -36.58
CA PRO A 153 -13.09 -9.60 -36.60
C PRO A 153 -13.28 -11.06 -36.99
N ASP A 154 -14.07 -11.76 -36.20
CA ASP A 154 -14.44 -13.14 -36.42
C ASP A 154 -14.99 -13.28 -37.86
N PRO A 155 -14.51 -14.25 -38.66
CA PRO A 155 -14.98 -14.40 -40.03
C PRO A 155 -16.51 -14.54 -40.01
N THR A 156 -17.17 -13.65 -40.72
CA THR A 156 -18.64 -13.69 -40.93
C THR A 156 -19.03 -15.11 -41.39
N PRO A 157 -19.96 -15.78 -40.71
CA PRO A 157 -20.40 -17.10 -41.17
C PRO A 157 -20.91 -17.03 -42.57
N ASP A 158 -20.41 -17.94 -43.40
CA ASP A 158 -20.78 -18.11 -44.79
C ASP A 158 -22.32 -18.31 -44.91
N PRO A 159 -23.04 -17.60 -45.76
CA PRO A 159 -24.49 -17.75 -45.87
C PRO A 159 -24.84 -19.18 -46.23
N THR A 160 -25.64 -19.81 -45.40
CA THR A 160 -26.18 -21.15 -45.62
C THR A 160 -26.88 -21.17 -46.99
N PRO A 161 -26.58 -22.12 -47.90
CA PRO A 161 -27.24 -22.18 -49.18
C PRO A 161 -28.74 -22.43 -49.00
N ASP A 162 -29.54 -21.64 -49.70
CA ASP A 162 -31.00 -21.72 -49.75
C ASP A 162 -31.43 -23.13 -50.22
N PRO A 163 -32.37 -23.79 -49.54
CA PRO A 163 -32.81 -25.11 -49.96
C PRO A 163 -33.49 -25.03 -51.37
N THR A 164 -32.94 -25.80 -52.30
CA THR A 164 -33.51 -25.97 -53.64
C THR A 164 -34.90 -26.51 -53.50
N PRO A 165 -35.92 -25.95 -54.20
CA PRO A 165 -37.28 -26.51 -54.23
C PRO A 165 -37.29 -27.86 -54.95
N ASP A 166 -37.85 -28.84 -54.25
CA ASP A 166 -38.12 -30.21 -54.80
C ASP A 166 -39.18 -30.20 -55.94
N PRO A 167 -39.03 -30.98 -56.99
CA PRO A 167 -39.91 -30.95 -58.18
C PRO A 167 -41.30 -31.48 -57.96
#